data_568838f690d2dc2a281d86f7186393f3
#
_entry.id   568838f690d2dc2a281d86f7186393f3
#
_cell.length_a   1.000
_cell.length_b   1.000
_cell.length_c   1.000
_cell.angle_alpha   90.00
_cell.angle_beta   90.00
_cell.angle_gamma   90.00
#
_symmetry.space_group_name_H-M   'P 1'
#
loop_
_entity.id
_entity.type
_entity.pdbx_description
1 polymer ?
#
loop_
_entity_poly.entity_id
_entity_poly.type
_entity_poly.pdbx_seq_one_letter_code
_entity_poly.pdbx_strand_id
1 'polypeptide(L)'
;MATKVETPYTQRARYYSSGDAFNIKLPRIPAHVFLAERDRALDPATPTGLITLDLSGTLGCGFPATTPLILARYAPIRAGDALTTHFAATGEICYVMAGSGETVCGADALTWETGDVFCLPGGNAVTHLAGAADCLLWIVTNEPQLAFEGAQPPAPGSAPIQTVHYPGEEIRRQLEVIHRLPAEKTMTGKAVVFANASLNGQRTCLPSLTLALNSLLPHESQRAHRHNAVAVTLVVQGQQCYSMVGGTRVDWQEHAVVITPPADVHSHHNEGDQLALFLIVQDAGLHYHCRTMGFSYA
;
A
#
# COMPACT_ATOMS: atom_id res chain seq x y z
N MET A 1 -8.73 19.14 55.00
CA MET A 1 -8.55 18.92 53.54
C MET A 1 -7.26 18.14 53.37
N ALA A 2 -7.29 16.92 52.85
CA ALA A 2 -6.08 16.17 52.60
C ALA A 2 -5.34 16.84 51.46
N THR A 3 -4.09 17.27 51.70
CA THR A 3 -3.19 17.79 50.67
C THR A 3 -2.96 16.68 49.63
N LYS A 4 -3.46 16.90 48.41
CA LYS A 4 -3.20 15.98 47.29
C LYS A 4 -1.67 15.88 47.07
N VAL A 5 -1.11 14.72 47.33
CA VAL A 5 0.30 14.47 47.06
C VAL A 5 0.49 14.49 45.54
N GLU A 6 1.17 15.49 45.01
CA GLU A 6 1.55 15.55 43.61
C GLU A 6 2.68 14.53 43.35
N THR A 7 2.44 13.62 42.44
CA THR A 7 3.40 12.61 42.02
C THR A 7 3.74 12.83 40.55
N PRO A 8 4.87 12.31 40.04
CA PRO A 8 5.18 12.35 38.61
C PRO A 8 4.08 11.72 37.73
N TYR A 9 3.30 10.83 38.28
CA TYR A 9 2.18 10.19 37.58
C TYR A 9 0.98 11.12 37.46
N THR A 10 0.59 11.83 38.55
CA THR A 10 -0.52 12.78 38.50
C THR A 10 -0.20 14.01 37.67
N GLN A 11 1.07 14.41 37.57
CA GLN A 11 1.52 15.51 36.70
C GLN A 11 1.36 15.20 35.21
N ARG A 12 1.38 13.91 34.80
CA ARG A 12 1.17 13.46 33.42
C ARG A 12 -0.29 13.35 33.03
N ALA A 13 -1.20 13.30 34.00
CA ALA A 13 -2.63 13.17 33.72
C ALA A 13 -3.16 14.41 32.99
N ARG A 14 -4.01 14.20 32.01
CA ARG A 14 -4.75 15.24 31.29
C ARG A 14 -6.22 14.88 31.30
N TYR A 15 -7.07 15.89 31.49
CA TYR A 15 -8.52 15.74 31.57
C TYR A 15 -9.15 16.70 30.57
N TYR A 16 -10.07 16.21 29.78
CA TYR A 16 -10.78 16.97 28.77
C TYR A 16 -12.28 16.83 28.99
N SER A 17 -13.04 17.83 28.60
CA SER A 17 -14.51 17.76 28.61
C SER A 17 -15.00 16.85 27.49
N SER A 18 -16.24 16.37 27.59
CA SER A 18 -16.87 15.62 26.50
C SER A 18 -17.01 16.44 25.22
N GLY A 19 -17.08 17.78 25.31
CA GLY A 19 -17.09 18.68 24.16
C GLY A 19 -15.74 18.72 23.44
N ASP A 20 -14.65 18.46 24.14
CA ASP A 20 -13.30 18.43 23.56
C ASP A 20 -12.90 17.04 23.03
N ALA A 21 -13.57 15.98 23.52
CA ALA A 21 -13.19 14.58 23.22
C ALA A 21 -13.19 14.23 21.74
N PHE A 22 -14.06 14.87 20.95
CA PHE A 22 -14.18 14.64 19.49
C PHE A 22 -13.68 15.82 18.65
N ASN A 23 -13.03 16.80 19.27
CA ASN A 23 -12.49 17.98 18.59
C ASN A 23 -10.98 17.86 18.32
N ILE A 24 -10.49 16.66 18.08
CA ILE A 24 -9.10 16.42 17.72
C ILE A 24 -8.91 16.85 16.26
N LYS A 25 -7.99 17.82 16.03
CA LYS A 25 -7.70 18.36 14.71
C LYS A 25 -6.33 17.87 14.26
N LEU A 26 -6.31 16.68 13.63
CA LEU A 26 -5.13 16.20 12.93
C LEU A 26 -5.19 16.68 11.46
N PRO A 27 -4.02 16.87 10.81
CA PRO A 27 -3.97 17.14 9.37
C PRO A 27 -4.70 16.05 8.59
N ARG A 28 -5.47 16.45 7.59
CA ARG A 28 -6.12 15.49 6.70
C ARG A 28 -5.10 14.82 5.81
N ILE A 29 -5.35 13.56 5.46
CA ILE A 29 -4.58 12.90 4.42
C ILE A 29 -4.93 13.58 3.10
N PRO A 30 -3.94 14.14 2.35
CA PRO A 30 -4.22 14.80 1.09
C PRO A 30 -4.44 13.80 -0.05
N ALA A 31 -5.23 14.17 -1.06
CA ALA A 31 -5.06 13.60 -2.38
C ALA A 31 -3.68 14.05 -2.91
N HIS A 32 -2.85 13.11 -3.31
CA HIS A 32 -1.47 13.38 -3.72
C HIS A 32 -1.03 12.43 -4.83
N VAL A 33 -0.12 12.89 -5.68
CA VAL A 33 0.52 12.08 -6.72
C VAL A 33 2.04 12.23 -6.61
N PHE A 34 2.74 11.13 -6.47
CA PHE A 34 4.20 11.08 -6.37
C PHE A 34 4.84 11.02 -7.76
N LEU A 35 5.00 12.17 -8.42
CA LEU A 35 5.62 12.25 -9.75
C LEU A 35 7.13 12.41 -9.69
N ALA A 36 7.64 13.24 -8.80
CA ALA A 36 9.09 13.47 -8.67
C ALA A 36 9.83 12.19 -8.23
N GLU A 37 9.23 11.46 -7.28
CA GLU A 37 9.78 10.19 -6.79
C GLU A 37 9.71 9.10 -7.87
N ARG A 38 8.63 9.07 -8.64
CA ARG A 38 8.49 8.17 -9.80
C ARG A 38 9.55 8.48 -10.86
N ASP A 39 9.69 9.74 -11.25
CA ASP A 39 10.64 10.15 -12.29
C ASP A 39 12.07 9.82 -11.88
N ARG A 40 12.40 10.04 -10.59
CA ARG A 40 13.67 9.62 -10.02
C ARG A 40 13.84 8.10 -10.05
N ALA A 41 12.79 7.33 -9.76
CA ALA A 41 12.86 5.87 -9.76
C ALA A 41 13.10 5.28 -11.16
N LEU A 42 12.54 5.94 -12.19
CA LEU A 42 12.68 5.54 -13.59
C LEU A 42 13.97 6.06 -14.23
N ASP A 43 14.66 7.02 -13.64
CA ASP A 43 15.93 7.55 -14.16
C ASP A 43 17.03 6.48 -14.06
N PRO A 44 17.62 6.04 -15.18
CA PRO A 44 18.70 5.07 -15.17
C PRO A 44 19.97 5.57 -14.44
N ALA A 45 20.12 6.87 -14.21
CA ALA A 45 21.22 7.43 -13.43
C ALA A 45 21.01 7.30 -11.91
N THR A 46 19.79 6.99 -11.45
CA THR A 46 19.52 6.79 -10.00
C THR A 46 20.23 5.52 -9.53
N PRO A 47 21.05 5.56 -8.49
CA PRO A 47 21.72 4.37 -7.97
C PRO A 47 20.76 3.42 -7.29
N THR A 48 21.21 2.18 -7.06
CA THR A 48 20.54 1.20 -6.19
C THR A 48 20.22 1.81 -4.83
N GLY A 49 18.95 1.70 -4.39
CA GLY A 49 18.52 2.25 -3.11
C GLY A 49 17.00 2.37 -2.98
N LEU A 50 16.57 3.03 -1.93
CA LEU A 50 15.16 3.28 -1.64
C LEU A 50 14.78 4.73 -1.93
N ILE A 51 13.64 4.94 -2.56
CA ILE A 51 13.01 6.23 -2.77
C ILE A 51 11.68 6.21 -2.01
N THR A 52 11.67 6.88 -0.85
CA THR A 52 10.52 6.89 0.05
C THR A 52 9.45 7.87 -0.43
N LEU A 53 8.21 7.43 -0.44
CA LEU A 53 7.03 8.25 -0.76
C LEU A 53 6.50 8.86 0.55
N ASP A 54 7.10 9.97 0.98
CA ASP A 54 6.94 10.51 2.33
C ASP A 54 6.08 11.76 2.37
N LEU A 55 4.98 11.71 3.11
CA LEU A 55 4.09 12.82 3.43
C LEU A 55 4.09 13.15 4.93
N SER A 56 5.04 12.65 5.71
CA SER A 56 5.07 12.80 7.18
C SER A 56 4.97 14.26 7.61
N GLY A 57 5.64 15.17 6.92
CA GLY A 57 5.55 16.62 7.19
C GLY A 57 4.14 17.18 7.01
N THR A 58 3.41 16.75 5.98
CA THR A 58 2.01 17.16 5.72
C THR A 58 1.05 16.51 6.73
N LEU A 59 1.33 15.27 7.11
CA LEU A 59 0.50 14.49 8.05
C LEU A 59 0.76 14.86 9.51
N GLY A 60 1.85 15.58 9.80
CA GLY A 60 2.29 15.86 11.19
C GLY A 60 2.77 14.60 11.91
N CYS A 61 3.28 13.61 11.19
CA CYS A 61 3.88 12.40 11.75
C CYS A 61 5.35 12.64 12.11
N GLY A 62 5.80 12.07 13.24
CA GLY A 62 7.20 12.13 13.68
C GLY A 62 8.10 11.05 13.05
N PHE A 63 7.63 10.35 12.05
CA PHE A 63 8.30 9.26 11.35
C PHE A 63 7.87 9.26 9.87
N PRO A 64 8.69 8.71 8.94
CA PRO A 64 8.30 8.64 7.51
C PRO A 64 6.98 7.90 7.32
N ALA A 65 6.09 8.48 6.50
CA ALA A 65 4.75 7.94 6.26
C ALA A 65 4.20 8.41 4.91
N THR A 66 3.75 7.50 4.08
CA THR A 66 2.94 7.81 2.88
C THR A 66 1.51 8.15 3.31
N THR A 67 1.00 7.39 4.26
CA THR A 67 -0.26 7.63 5.00
C THR A 67 -0.03 7.26 6.46
N PRO A 68 -0.90 7.58 7.41
CA PRO A 68 -0.65 7.32 8.83
C PRO A 68 -0.27 5.88 9.18
N LEU A 69 -0.66 4.88 8.36
CA LEU A 69 -0.39 3.47 8.63
C LEU A 69 0.46 2.78 7.55
N ILE A 70 0.74 3.46 6.44
CA ILE A 70 1.40 2.87 5.25
C ILE A 70 2.62 3.68 4.87
N LEU A 71 3.70 2.99 4.56
CA LEU A 71 4.88 3.57 3.92
C LEU A 71 5.20 2.81 2.64
N ALA A 72 5.12 3.52 1.51
CA ALA A 72 5.44 3.01 0.20
C ALA A 72 6.78 3.55 -0.30
N ARG A 73 7.48 2.78 -1.12
CA ARG A 73 8.78 3.11 -1.69
C ARG A 73 8.91 2.57 -3.10
N TYR A 74 9.70 3.25 -3.91
CA TYR A 74 10.35 2.64 -5.06
C TYR A 74 11.74 2.14 -4.65
N ALA A 75 12.16 1.03 -5.22
CA ALA A 75 13.46 0.41 -5.01
C ALA A 75 14.11 0.09 -6.37
N PRO A 76 14.78 1.06 -7.03
CA PRO A 76 15.63 0.76 -8.16
C PRO A 76 16.83 -0.06 -7.70
N ILE A 77 17.15 -1.14 -8.44
CA ILE A 77 18.29 -2.02 -8.19
C ILE A 77 19.00 -2.23 -9.51
N ARG A 78 20.24 -1.79 -9.61
CA ARG A 78 21.02 -1.87 -10.84
C ARG A 78 21.45 -3.30 -11.13
N ALA A 79 21.68 -3.60 -12.38
CA ALA A 79 22.06 -4.93 -12.85
C ALA A 79 23.23 -5.50 -12.02
N GLY A 80 23.04 -6.66 -11.43
CA GLY A 80 24.00 -7.34 -10.59
C GLY A 80 24.17 -6.76 -9.17
N ASP A 81 23.48 -5.66 -8.82
CA ASP A 81 23.49 -5.13 -7.47
C ASP A 81 22.56 -5.89 -6.52
N ALA A 82 22.82 -5.73 -5.24
CA ALA A 82 21.97 -6.19 -4.15
C ALA A 82 21.49 -5.01 -3.30
N LEU A 83 20.22 -5.03 -2.92
CA LEU A 83 19.62 -4.10 -1.96
C LEU A 83 19.20 -4.88 -0.73
N THR A 84 19.85 -4.62 0.41
CA THR A 84 19.44 -5.23 1.69
C THR A 84 18.63 -4.22 2.49
N THR A 85 17.47 -4.65 2.98
CA THR A 85 16.54 -3.87 3.81
C THR A 85 16.26 -4.58 5.13
N HIS A 86 15.84 -3.81 6.14
CA HIS A 86 15.33 -4.36 7.39
C HIS A 86 14.28 -3.38 7.93
N PHE A 87 13.04 -3.57 7.53
CA PHE A 87 11.95 -2.69 7.90
C PHE A 87 11.36 -3.04 9.27
N ALA A 88 11.08 -2.03 10.07
CA ALA A 88 10.35 -2.18 11.34
C ALA A 88 8.84 -2.37 11.07
N ALA A 89 8.47 -3.45 10.38
CA ALA A 89 7.13 -3.73 9.89
C ALA A 89 6.68 -5.15 10.27
N THR A 90 5.38 -5.40 10.19
CA THR A 90 4.80 -6.75 10.33
C THR A 90 5.14 -7.64 9.14
N GLY A 91 5.35 -7.03 7.98
CA GLY A 91 5.75 -7.64 6.72
C GLY A 91 5.83 -6.61 5.62
N GLU A 92 6.15 -7.06 4.42
CA GLU A 92 6.29 -6.26 3.22
C GLU A 92 5.46 -6.84 2.08
N ILE A 93 4.89 -5.94 1.27
CA ILE A 93 4.24 -6.24 -0.02
C ILE A 93 5.16 -5.69 -1.10
N CYS A 94 5.59 -6.54 -2.02
CA CYS A 94 6.46 -6.17 -3.13
C CYS A 94 5.75 -6.43 -4.47
N TYR A 95 5.84 -5.49 -5.39
CA TYR A 95 5.45 -5.64 -6.79
C TYR A 95 6.64 -5.38 -7.70
N VAL A 96 6.89 -6.26 -8.65
CA VAL A 96 7.99 -6.14 -9.61
C VAL A 96 7.52 -5.29 -10.79
N MET A 97 7.94 -4.02 -10.80
CA MET A 97 7.59 -3.08 -11.87
C MET A 97 8.41 -3.34 -13.13
N ALA A 98 9.68 -3.72 -12.98
CA ALA A 98 10.59 -4.01 -14.10
C ALA A 98 11.72 -4.95 -13.67
N GLY A 99 12.20 -5.76 -14.62
CA GLY A 99 13.36 -6.63 -14.45
C GLY A 99 13.02 -7.98 -13.86
N SER A 100 14.07 -8.71 -13.47
CA SER A 100 13.99 -10.02 -12.82
C SER A 100 15.13 -10.19 -11.82
N GLY A 101 14.93 -11.02 -10.80
CA GLY A 101 15.93 -11.21 -9.77
C GLY A 101 15.55 -12.28 -8.77
N GLU A 102 16.19 -12.21 -7.62
CA GLU A 102 15.97 -13.09 -6.47
C GLU A 102 15.82 -12.28 -5.20
N THR A 103 15.01 -12.79 -4.28
CA THR A 103 14.89 -12.23 -2.93
C THR A 103 15.12 -13.31 -1.91
N VAL A 104 15.95 -12.99 -0.91
CA VAL A 104 16.23 -13.84 0.25
C VAL A 104 15.67 -13.17 1.51
N CYS A 105 14.84 -13.90 2.26
CA CYS A 105 14.25 -13.48 3.53
C CYS A 105 14.35 -14.62 4.56
N GLY A 106 15.27 -14.52 5.51
CA GLY A 106 15.53 -15.62 6.44
C GLY A 106 15.99 -16.89 5.73
N ALA A 107 15.20 -17.96 5.83
CA ALA A 107 15.47 -19.25 5.14
C ALA A 107 14.79 -19.35 3.77
N ASP A 108 13.92 -18.40 3.42
CA ASP A 108 13.20 -18.40 2.16
C ASP A 108 13.99 -17.68 1.07
N ALA A 109 13.98 -18.25 -0.14
CA ALA A 109 14.49 -17.64 -1.34
C ALA A 109 13.47 -17.80 -2.46
N LEU A 110 13.22 -16.75 -3.21
CA LEU A 110 12.30 -16.78 -4.35
C LEU A 110 12.87 -15.97 -5.52
N THR A 111 12.67 -16.46 -6.74
CA THR A 111 12.95 -15.73 -7.96
C THR A 111 11.68 -15.02 -8.43
N TRP A 112 11.84 -13.87 -9.07
CA TRP A 112 10.73 -13.05 -9.54
C TRP A 112 11.07 -12.36 -10.86
N GLU A 113 10.02 -11.96 -11.57
CA GLU A 113 10.10 -11.19 -12.80
C GLU A 113 9.01 -10.10 -12.88
N THR A 114 9.10 -9.24 -13.88
CA THR A 114 8.14 -8.15 -14.11
C THR A 114 6.69 -8.64 -14.05
N GLY A 115 5.88 -7.98 -13.22
CA GLY A 115 4.46 -8.29 -13.02
C GLY A 115 4.18 -9.20 -11.82
N ASP A 116 5.21 -9.77 -11.20
CA ASP A 116 5.06 -10.58 -10.00
C ASP A 116 4.71 -9.72 -8.77
N VAL A 117 3.97 -10.32 -7.86
CA VAL A 117 3.74 -9.82 -6.51
C VAL A 117 4.27 -10.84 -5.53
N PHE A 118 4.90 -10.39 -4.46
CA PHE A 118 5.24 -11.27 -3.34
C PHE A 118 5.10 -10.54 -2.00
N CYS A 119 4.83 -11.29 -0.94
CA CYS A 119 4.79 -10.76 0.41
C CYS A 119 5.79 -11.51 1.29
N LEU A 120 6.47 -10.77 2.15
CA LEU A 120 7.51 -11.30 3.04
C LEU A 120 7.16 -11.02 4.50
N PRO A 121 7.47 -11.95 5.41
CA PRO A 121 7.28 -11.75 6.84
C PRO A 121 8.27 -10.71 7.38
N GLY A 122 7.83 -9.86 8.30
CA GLY A 122 8.69 -8.96 9.04
C GLY A 122 9.63 -9.66 10.02
N GLY A 123 10.61 -8.92 10.53
CA GLY A 123 11.56 -9.38 11.55
C GLY A 123 12.86 -9.94 11.01
N ASN A 124 12.97 -10.18 9.71
CA ASN A 124 14.22 -10.59 9.05
C ASN A 124 14.82 -9.42 8.24
N ALA A 125 16.13 -9.49 8.01
CA ALA A 125 16.72 -8.74 6.91
C ALA A 125 16.29 -9.38 5.58
N VAL A 126 16.01 -8.55 4.59
CA VAL A 126 15.61 -8.96 3.24
C VAL A 126 16.66 -8.46 2.26
N THR A 127 17.13 -9.34 1.39
CA THR A 127 18.08 -8.97 0.34
C THR A 127 17.45 -9.25 -1.03
N HIS A 128 17.30 -8.19 -1.84
CA HIS A 128 16.88 -8.28 -3.23
C HIS A 128 18.13 -8.21 -4.12
N LEU A 129 18.29 -9.15 -5.03
CA LEU A 129 19.39 -9.21 -5.99
C LEU A 129 18.82 -9.03 -7.40
N ALA A 130 19.28 -8.01 -8.11
CA ALA A 130 18.94 -7.85 -9.51
C ALA A 130 19.69 -8.87 -10.37
N GLY A 131 19.03 -9.37 -11.41
CA GLY A 131 19.63 -10.24 -12.42
C GLY A 131 20.55 -9.47 -13.37
N ALA A 132 20.56 -9.85 -14.65
CA ALA A 132 21.42 -9.26 -15.68
C ALA A 132 20.95 -7.86 -16.15
N ALA A 133 19.77 -7.41 -15.74
CA ALA A 133 19.20 -6.11 -16.08
C ALA A 133 18.81 -5.34 -14.82
N ASP A 134 18.66 -4.02 -14.95
CA ASP A 134 18.13 -3.17 -13.90
C ASP A 134 16.73 -3.62 -13.51
N CYS A 135 16.43 -3.54 -12.22
CA CYS A 135 15.15 -3.87 -11.66
C CYS A 135 14.53 -2.65 -10.94
N LEU A 136 13.20 -2.65 -10.89
CA LEU A 136 12.44 -1.68 -10.12
C LEU A 136 11.35 -2.40 -9.34
N LEU A 137 11.39 -2.31 -8.03
CA LEU A 137 10.34 -2.81 -7.14
C LEU A 137 9.53 -1.64 -6.57
N TRP A 138 8.24 -1.88 -6.34
CA TRP A 138 7.41 -1.08 -5.47
C TRP A 138 7.20 -1.85 -4.17
N ILE A 139 7.61 -1.27 -3.04
CA ILE A 139 7.59 -1.93 -1.73
C ILE A 139 6.67 -1.14 -0.80
N VAL A 140 5.75 -1.84 -0.12
CA VAL A 140 4.80 -1.24 0.81
C VAL A 140 4.84 -1.97 2.14
N THR A 141 4.93 -1.21 3.23
CA THR A 141 5.01 -1.70 4.60
C THR A 141 4.05 -0.98 5.53
N ASN A 142 3.81 -1.55 6.72
CA ASN A 142 3.07 -0.91 7.79
C ASN A 142 3.97 -0.31 8.89
N GLU A 143 5.19 0.11 8.56
CA GLU A 143 6.11 0.74 9.52
C GLU A 143 5.49 1.91 10.29
N PRO A 144 4.73 2.84 9.65
CA PRO A 144 4.11 3.94 10.38
C PRO A 144 3.15 3.49 11.47
N GLN A 145 2.44 2.37 11.26
CA GLN A 145 1.58 1.79 12.29
C GLN A 145 2.38 1.37 13.52
N LEU A 146 3.48 0.62 13.33
CA LEU A 146 4.31 0.17 14.44
C LEU A 146 4.97 1.35 15.14
N ALA A 147 5.44 2.34 14.38
CA ALA A 147 6.05 3.56 14.92
C ALA A 147 5.03 4.35 15.77
N PHE A 148 3.79 4.49 15.32
CA PHE A 148 2.72 5.15 16.07
C PHE A 148 2.41 4.43 17.40
N GLU A 149 2.38 3.10 17.39
CA GLU A 149 2.11 2.29 18.58
C GLU A 149 3.34 2.14 19.50
N GLY A 150 4.54 2.52 19.04
CA GLY A 150 5.81 2.19 19.72
C GLY A 150 6.08 0.68 19.75
N ALA A 151 5.49 -0.05 18.80
CA ALA A 151 5.62 -1.50 18.70
C ALA A 151 6.91 -1.90 17.99
N GLN A 152 7.38 -3.11 18.29
CA GLN A 152 8.51 -3.71 17.60
C GLN A 152 8.03 -4.64 16.47
N PRO A 153 8.83 -4.83 15.42
CA PRO A 153 8.53 -5.85 14.41
C PRO A 153 8.52 -7.24 15.05
N PRO A 154 7.85 -8.23 14.44
CA PRO A 154 7.90 -9.61 14.90
C PRO A 154 9.34 -10.10 15.01
N ALA A 155 9.61 -10.99 15.96
CA ALA A 155 10.88 -11.70 15.97
C ALA A 155 10.98 -12.61 14.73
N PRO A 156 12.20 -12.90 14.21
CA PRO A 156 12.37 -13.83 13.09
C PRO A 156 11.59 -15.13 13.30
N GLY A 157 10.81 -15.53 12.30
CA GLY A 157 9.97 -16.73 12.34
C GLY A 157 8.67 -16.63 13.15
N SER A 158 8.35 -15.46 13.74
CA SER A 158 7.12 -15.25 14.52
C SER A 158 6.11 -14.30 13.85
N ALA A 159 6.37 -13.87 12.61
CA ALA A 159 5.45 -13.01 11.88
C ALA A 159 4.09 -13.72 11.64
N PRO A 160 2.98 -12.95 11.62
CA PRO A 160 1.64 -13.50 11.39
C PRO A 160 1.39 -13.95 9.95
N ILE A 161 2.33 -13.73 9.06
CA ILE A 161 2.29 -14.14 7.66
C ILE A 161 3.52 -14.98 7.31
N GLN A 162 3.38 -15.74 6.23
CA GLN A 162 4.47 -16.48 5.59
C GLN A 162 4.84 -15.81 4.26
N THR A 163 6.04 -16.13 3.77
CA THR A 163 6.43 -15.77 2.40
C THR A 163 5.43 -16.34 1.41
N VAL A 164 4.94 -15.49 0.50
CA VAL A 164 4.03 -15.88 -0.57
C VAL A 164 4.43 -15.20 -1.86
N HIS A 165 4.32 -15.93 -2.98
CA HIS A 165 4.61 -15.44 -4.31
C HIS A 165 3.37 -15.62 -5.19
N TYR A 166 3.01 -14.59 -5.92
CA TYR A 166 1.93 -14.57 -6.91
C TYR A 166 2.57 -14.25 -8.27
N PRO A 167 2.84 -15.28 -9.11
CA PRO A 167 3.44 -15.08 -10.42
C PRO A 167 2.57 -14.20 -11.32
N GLY A 168 3.17 -13.28 -12.06
CA GLY A 168 2.45 -12.33 -12.93
C GLY A 168 1.61 -13.02 -14.00
N GLU A 169 2.06 -14.17 -14.52
CA GLU A 169 1.27 -14.99 -15.44
C GLU A 169 -0.03 -15.48 -14.78
N GLU A 170 0.05 -15.98 -13.54
CA GLU A 170 -1.13 -16.45 -12.81
C GLU A 170 -2.05 -15.28 -12.45
N ILE A 171 -1.50 -14.13 -12.08
CA ILE A 171 -2.29 -12.90 -11.83
C ILE A 171 -3.09 -12.53 -13.09
N ARG A 172 -2.46 -12.53 -14.26
CA ARG A 172 -3.15 -12.25 -15.54
C ARG A 172 -4.23 -13.29 -15.82
N ARG A 173 -3.93 -14.57 -15.61
CA ARG A 173 -4.92 -15.65 -15.78
C ARG A 173 -6.12 -15.47 -14.85
N GLN A 174 -5.90 -15.12 -13.59
CA GLN A 174 -6.99 -14.86 -12.64
C GLN A 174 -7.83 -13.64 -13.06
N LEU A 175 -7.19 -12.59 -13.56
CA LEU A 175 -7.88 -11.41 -14.07
C LEU A 175 -8.79 -11.76 -15.25
N GLU A 176 -8.33 -12.59 -16.19
CA GLU A 176 -9.15 -13.09 -17.31
C GLU A 176 -10.39 -13.87 -16.81
N VAL A 177 -10.21 -14.72 -15.79
CA VAL A 177 -11.35 -15.46 -15.19
C VAL A 177 -12.37 -14.46 -14.63
N ILE A 178 -11.91 -13.45 -13.89
CA ILE A 178 -12.77 -12.43 -13.29
C ILE A 178 -13.50 -11.60 -14.38
N HIS A 179 -12.82 -11.29 -15.48
CA HIS A 179 -13.45 -10.58 -16.61
C HIS A 179 -14.60 -11.36 -17.26
N ARG A 180 -14.56 -12.70 -17.22
CA ARG A 180 -15.63 -13.57 -17.73
C ARG A 180 -16.82 -13.71 -16.77
N LEU A 181 -16.66 -13.34 -15.50
CA LEU A 181 -17.76 -13.39 -14.53
C LEU A 181 -18.78 -12.27 -14.85
N PRO A 182 -20.07 -12.54 -14.63
CA PRO A 182 -21.09 -11.52 -14.79
C PRO A 182 -20.83 -10.35 -13.82
N ALA A 183 -21.15 -9.13 -14.26
CA ALA A 183 -21.06 -7.97 -13.39
C ALA A 183 -22.17 -8.04 -12.33
N GLU A 184 -21.78 -7.94 -11.06
CA GLU A 184 -22.72 -7.85 -9.95
C GLU A 184 -22.91 -6.40 -9.52
N LYS A 185 -24.14 -6.04 -9.12
CA LYS A 185 -24.47 -4.67 -8.69
C LYS A 185 -23.65 -4.18 -7.47
N THR A 186 -23.12 -5.13 -6.71
CA THR A 186 -22.29 -4.89 -5.51
C THR A 186 -20.81 -4.70 -5.83
N MET A 187 -20.38 -4.98 -7.07
CA MET A 187 -18.98 -4.84 -7.48
C MET A 187 -18.69 -3.39 -7.89
N THR A 188 -17.62 -2.82 -7.38
CA THR A 188 -17.11 -1.52 -7.81
C THR A 188 -16.38 -1.59 -9.15
N GLY A 189 -15.81 -2.75 -9.47
CA GLY A 189 -15.02 -3.02 -10.67
C GLY A 189 -14.51 -4.45 -10.69
N LYS A 190 -13.75 -4.81 -11.71
CA LYS A 190 -13.09 -6.11 -11.86
C LYS A 190 -11.71 -6.06 -11.22
N ALA A 191 -11.47 -6.92 -10.23
CA ALA A 191 -10.21 -6.92 -9.48
C ALA A 191 -9.82 -8.33 -9.02
N VAL A 192 -8.52 -8.60 -9.01
CA VAL A 192 -7.92 -9.73 -8.29
C VAL A 192 -7.55 -9.25 -6.90
N VAL A 193 -8.14 -9.86 -5.87
CA VAL A 193 -7.80 -9.60 -4.47
C VAL A 193 -6.78 -10.63 -4.00
N PHE A 194 -5.67 -10.18 -3.45
CA PHE A 194 -4.60 -11.03 -2.96
C PHE A 194 -4.80 -11.34 -1.48
N ALA A 195 -4.47 -12.56 -1.06
CA ALA A 195 -4.54 -12.96 0.33
C ALA A 195 -3.41 -13.94 0.68
N ASN A 196 -2.80 -13.77 1.85
CA ASN A 196 -1.90 -14.75 2.41
C ASN A 196 -2.71 -15.91 3.01
N ALA A 197 -2.27 -17.15 2.84
CA ALA A 197 -2.95 -18.32 3.37
C ALA A 197 -3.16 -18.26 4.89
N SER A 198 -2.20 -17.68 5.64
CA SER A 198 -2.30 -17.45 7.08
C SER A 198 -3.44 -16.48 7.46
N LEU A 199 -3.89 -15.63 6.52
CA LEU A 199 -4.90 -14.59 6.72
C LEU A 199 -6.15 -14.80 5.85
N ASN A 200 -6.38 -16.01 5.37
CA ASN A 200 -7.44 -16.34 4.39
C ASN A 200 -8.83 -15.90 4.87
N GLY A 201 -9.11 -15.98 6.16
CA GLY A 201 -10.39 -15.54 6.73
C GLY A 201 -10.63 -14.02 6.62
N GLN A 202 -9.57 -13.22 6.52
CA GLN A 202 -9.62 -11.76 6.38
C GLN A 202 -9.40 -11.32 4.93
N ARG A 203 -8.84 -12.20 4.07
CA ARG A 203 -8.46 -11.92 2.67
C ARG A 203 -7.51 -10.73 2.56
N THR A 204 -6.47 -10.73 3.39
CA THR A 204 -5.45 -9.68 3.45
C THR A 204 -4.06 -10.23 3.18
N CYS A 205 -3.15 -9.41 2.69
CA CYS A 205 -1.73 -9.77 2.51
C CYS A 205 -0.94 -9.62 3.81
N LEU A 206 -1.17 -8.53 4.54
CA LEU A 206 -0.69 -8.30 5.90
C LEU A 206 -1.90 -8.15 6.83
N PRO A 207 -1.75 -8.31 8.14
CA PRO A 207 -2.89 -8.16 9.06
C PRO A 207 -3.66 -6.85 8.88
N SER A 208 -2.96 -5.74 8.68
CA SER A 208 -3.55 -4.40 8.51
C SER A 208 -3.76 -4.01 7.05
N LEU A 209 -3.10 -4.65 6.08
CA LEU A 209 -3.08 -4.21 4.69
C LEU A 209 -3.72 -5.21 3.73
N THR A 210 -4.63 -4.72 2.90
CA THR A 210 -5.16 -5.43 1.73
C THR A 210 -4.38 -5.05 0.48
N LEU A 211 -4.41 -5.91 -0.52
CA LEU A 211 -3.87 -5.66 -1.85
C LEU A 211 -4.87 -6.15 -2.91
N ALA A 212 -5.09 -5.35 -3.94
CA ALA A 212 -5.89 -5.73 -5.09
C ALA A 212 -5.31 -5.17 -6.38
N LEU A 213 -5.27 -5.98 -7.44
CA LEU A 213 -5.05 -5.51 -8.81
C LEU A 213 -6.41 -5.25 -9.44
N ASN A 214 -6.71 -3.98 -9.67
CA ASN A 214 -7.94 -3.53 -10.31
C ASN A 214 -7.70 -3.31 -11.80
N SER A 215 -8.78 -3.40 -12.58
CA SER A 215 -8.75 -3.19 -14.01
C SER A 215 -9.95 -2.42 -14.51
N LEU A 216 -9.77 -1.66 -15.58
CA LEU A 216 -10.83 -1.04 -16.36
C LEU A 216 -10.60 -1.38 -17.83
N LEU A 217 -11.64 -1.93 -18.46
CA LEU A 217 -11.65 -2.14 -19.91
C LEU A 217 -11.61 -0.79 -20.65
N PRO A 218 -11.28 -0.78 -21.97
CA PRO A 218 -11.43 0.42 -22.78
C PRO A 218 -12.80 1.07 -22.60
N HIS A 219 -12.80 2.39 -22.38
CA HIS A 219 -14.02 3.21 -22.19
C HIS A 219 -14.88 2.83 -20.98
N GLU A 220 -14.30 2.12 -20.01
CA GLU A 220 -14.98 1.74 -18.77
C GLU A 220 -14.75 2.79 -17.67
N SER A 221 -15.78 3.00 -16.87
CA SER A 221 -15.72 3.85 -15.68
C SER A 221 -16.19 3.08 -14.46
N GLN A 222 -15.45 3.21 -13.39
CA GLN A 222 -15.85 2.68 -12.09
C GLN A 222 -16.90 3.60 -11.47
N ARG A 223 -17.94 3.02 -10.90
CA ARG A 223 -18.97 3.77 -10.18
C ARG A 223 -18.37 4.53 -9.00
N ALA A 224 -18.74 5.81 -8.86
CA ALA A 224 -18.30 6.64 -7.75
C ALA A 224 -18.72 6.04 -6.41
N HIS A 225 -17.77 5.97 -5.49
CA HIS A 225 -17.94 5.38 -4.18
C HIS A 225 -16.98 6.02 -3.16
N ARG A 226 -17.15 5.67 -1.91
CA ARG A 226 -16.26 6.03 -0.81
C ARG A 226 -16.14 4.92 0.20
N HIS A 227 -15.01 4.87 0.86
CA HIS A 227 -14.74 3.97 1.98
C HIS A 227 -13.86 4.67 3.02
N ASN A 228 -13.82 4.14 4.24
CA ASN A 228 -13.04 4.71 5.33
C ASN A 228 -11.56 4.25 5.35
N ALA A 229 -11.18 3.26 4.56
CA ALA A 229 -9.78 2.94 4.34
C ALA A 229 -9.12 3.97 3.43
N VAL A 230 -7.85 4.30 3.67
CA VAL A 230 -7.04 5.05 2.72
C VAL A 230 -6.58 4.13 1.59
N ALA A 231 -6.45 4.65 0.36
CA ALA A 231 -5.88 3.89 -0.73
C ALA A 231 -4.57 4.49 -1.22
N VAL A 232 -3.55 3.64 -1.33
CA VAL A 232 -2.26 3.92 -1.97
C VAL A 232 -2.24 3.13 -3.27
N THR A 233 -2.39 3.83 -4.39
CA THR A 233 -2.63 3.24 -5.71
C THR A 233 -1.43 3.43 -6.61
N LEU A 234 -0.80 2.35 -7.04
CA LEU A 234 0.20 2.36 -8.11
C LEU A 234 -0.50 2.19 -9.46
N VAL A 235 -0.31 3.13 -10.37
CA VAL A 235 -0.73 2.99 -11.76
C VAL A 235 0.24 2.04 -12.47
N VAL A 236 -0.22 0.84 -12.80
CA VAL A 236 0.60 -0.18 -13.47
C VAL A 236 0.60 0.06 -14.97
N GLN A 237 -0.58 0.33 -15.53
CA GLN A 237 -0.80 0.57 -16.94
C GLN A 237 -2.05 1.42 -17.13
N GLY A 238 -2.02 2.44 -17.99
CA GLY A 238 -3.20 3.22 -18.30
C GLY A 238 -2.87 4.46 -19.10
N GLN A 239 -3.33 4.50 -20.35
CA GLN A 239 -3.27 5.67 -21.21
C GLN A 239 -4.65 6.34 -21.23
N GLN A 240 -4.69 7.67 -21.16
CA GLN A 240 -5.93 8.46 -21.11
C GLN A 240 -6.86 8.02 -19.95
N CYS A 241 -6.24 7.65 -18.84
CA CYS A 241 -6.95 7.26 -17.62
C CYS A 241 -6.85 8.37 -16.56
N TYR A 242 -7.83 8.44 -15.69
CA TYR A 242 -7.85 9.38 -14.57
C TYR A 242 -8.69 8.87 -13.40
N SER A 243 -8.48 9.49 -12.27
CA SER A 243 -9.36 9.35 -11.10
C SER A 243 -10.07 10.68 -10.83
N MET A 244 -11.33 10.60 -10.41
CA MET A 244 -11.97 11.71 -9.70
C MET A 244 -11.82 11.45 -8.21
N VAL A 245 -11.25 12.39 -7.47
CA VAL A 245 -11.03 12.28 -6.02
C VAL A 245 -11.51 13.57 -5.35
N GLY A 246 -12.52 13.48 -4.50
CA GLY A 246 -13.12 14.65 -3.84
C GLY A 246 -13.60 15.74 -4.82
N GLY A 247 -14.01 15.35 -6.03
CA GLY A 247 -14.42 16.26 -7.10
C GLY A 247 -13.29 16.83 -7.96
N THR A 248 -12.02 16.45 -7.69
CA THR A 248 -10.86 16.89 -8.49
C THR A 248 -10.42 15.76 -9.42
N ARG A 249 -10.14 16.08 -10.68
CA ARG A 249 -9.56 15.15 -11.66
C ARG A 249 -8.06 14.99 -11.41
N VAL A 250 -7.61 13.75 -11.38
CA VAL A 250 -6.22 13.34 -11.26
C VAL A 250 -5.88 12.46 -12.45
N ASP A 251 -5.18 12.99 -13.44
CA ASP A 251 -4.76 12.20 -14.60
C ASP A 251 -3.68 11.20 -14.22
N TRP A 252 -3.77 10.01 -14.78
CA TRP A 252 -2.82 8.94 -14.50
C TRP A 252 -1.55 9.09 -15.33
N GLN A 253 -0.46 8.75 -14.67
CA GLN A 253 0.83 8.51 -15.33
C GLN A 253 1.31 7.13 -14.89
N GLU A 254 1.75 6.32 -15.83
CA GLU A 254 2.26 4.98 -15.52
C GLU A 254 3.37 5.04 -14.47
N HIS A 255 3.33 4.10 -13.57
CA HIS A 255 4.23 3.97 -12.43
C HIS A 255 4.10 5.06 -11.35
N ALA A 256 3.22 6.05 -11.50
CA ALA A 256 2.94 6.99 -10.43
C ALA A 256 2.12 6.35 -9.30
N VAL A 257 2.38 6.77 -8.07
CA VAL A 257 1.55 6.41 -6.91
C VAL A 257 0.61 7.56 -6.58
N VAL A 258 -0.67 7.23 -6.43
CA VAL A 258 -1.77 8.18 -6.13
C VAL A 258 -2.35 7.84 -4.77
N ILE A 259 -2.58 8.86 -3.94
CA ILE A 259 -3.28 8.73 -2.65
C ILE A 259 -4.73 9.13 -2.82
N THR A 260 -5.63 8.22 -2.45
CA THR A 260 -7.05 8.52 -2.27
C THR A 260 -7.36 8.61 -0.78
N PRO A 261 -7.73 9.79 -0.25
CA PRO A 261 -8.04 9.99 1.15
C PRO A 261 -9.23 9.15 1.61
N PRO A 262 -9.29 8.79 2.90
CA PRO A 262 -10.44 8.09 3.46
C PRO A 262 -11.70 8.97 3.39
N ALA A 263 -12.84 8.34 3.12
CA ALA A 263 -14.16 8.95 3.03
C ALA A 263 -14.38 9.93 1.85
N ASP A 264 -13.38 10.28 1.08
CA ASP A 264 -13.56 11.07 -0.13
C ASP A 264 -14.25 10.23 -1.22
N VAL A 265 -15.23 10.82 -1.87
CA VAL A 265 -15.89 10.21 -3.03
C VAL A 265 -14.90 10.12 -4.17
N HIS A 266 -14.71 8.93 -4.71
CA HIS A 266 -13.79 8.71 -5.81
C HIS A 266 -14.32 7.72 -6.84
N SER A 267 -13.77 7.83 -8.05
CA SER A 267 -14.02 6.91 -9.17
C SER A 267 -12.82 6.90 -10.10
N HIS A 268 -12.69 5.82 -10.87
CA HIS A 268 -11.61 5.66 -11.84
C HIS A 268 -12.19 5.51 -13.24
N HIS A 269 -11.53 6.08 -14.23
CA HIS A 269 -12.03 6.20 -15.60
C HIS A 269 -10.93 5.84 -16.59
N ASN A 270 -11.28 5.04 -17.58
CA ASN A 270 -10.43 4.70 -18.71
C ASN A 270 -11.11 5.24 -19.98
N GLU A 271 -10.60 6.35 -20.52
CA GLU A 271 -11.05 6.93 -21.79
C GLU A 271 -10.23 6.43 -22.99
N GLY A 272 -9.18 5.62 -22.73
CA GLY A 272 -8.31 5.04 -23.74
C GLY A 272 -8.82 3.74 -24.35
N ASP A 273 -8.07 3.27 -25.37
CA ASP A 273 -8.38 2.06 -26.12
C ASP A 273 -7.67 0.80 -25.58
N GLN A 274 -6.93 0.92 -24.49
CA GLN A 274 -6.20 -0.18 -23.84
C GLN A 274 -6.74 -0.50 -22.46
N LEU A 275 -6.52 -1.73 -22.00
CA LEU A 275 -6.81 -2.14 -20.63
C LEU A 275 -6.00 -1.28 -19.65
N ALA A 276 -6.66 -0.70 -18.66
CA ALA A 276 -6.00 -0.04 -17.55
C ALA A 276 -5.85 -1.00 -16.36
N LEU A 277 -4.69 -0.96 -15.70
CA LEU A 277 -4.34 -1.77 -14.54
C LEU A 277 -3.79 -0.86 -13.44
N PHE A 278 -4.25 -1.06 -12.21
CA PHE A 278 -3.77 -0.32 -11.06
C PHE A 278 -3.81 -1.18 -9.80
N LEU A 279 -2.71 -1.16 -9.07
CA LEU A 279 -2.50 -1.95 -7.86
C LEU A 279 -2.80 -1.08 -6.64
N ILE A 280 -3.70 -1.53 -5.76
CA ILE A 280 -4.14 -0.75 -4.62
C ILE A 280 -3.77 -1.47 -3.32
N VAL A 281 -3.02 -0.79 -2.45
CA VAL A 281 -2.86 -1.17 -1.05
C VAL A 281 -3.74 -0.27 -0.19
N GLN A 282 -4.48 -0.87 0.75
CA GLN A 282 -5.32 -0.14 1.70
C GLN A 282 -5.07 -0.63 3.14
N ASP A 283 -5.28 0.24 4.12
CA ASP A 283 -5.31 -0.11 5.54
C ASP A 283 -6.63 -0.79 5.97
N ALA A 284 -7.36 -1.32 5.01
CA ALA A 284 -8.66 -1.95 5.19
C ALA A 284 -8.63 -3.17 6.13
N GLY A 285 -7.48 -3.83 6.27
CA GLY A 285 -7.33 -4.98 7.17
C GLY A 285 -7.66 -4.64 8.63
N LEU A 286 -7.31 -3.45 9.11
CA LEU A 286 -7.69 -2.97 10.44
C LEU A 286 -9.19 -2.76 10.55
N HIS A 287 -9.82 -2.16 9.53
CA HIS A 287 -11.26 -1.94 9.51
C HIS A 287 -12.04 -3.25 9.49
N TYR A 288 -11.57 -4.28 8.76
CA TYR A 288 -12.15 -5.63 8.80
C TYR A 288 -11.99 -6.26 10.18
N HIS A 289 -10.79 -6.16 10.77
CA HIS A 289 -10.55 -6.69 12.10
C HIS A 289 -11.46 -6.03 13.16
N CYS A 290 -11.60 -4.72 13.12
CA CYS A 290 -12.45 -3.95 14.02
C CYS A 290 -13.95 -4.02 13.69
N ARG A 291 -14.39 -4.62 12.57
CA ARG A 291 -15.78 -4.63 12.06
C ARG A 291 -16.32 -3.22 11.80
N THR A 292 -15.45 -2.32 11.40
CA THR A 292 -15.75 -0.90 11.15
C THR A 292 -15.61 -0.52 9.68
N MET A 293 -15.44 -1.48 8.77
CA MET A 293 -15.33 -1.19 7.34
C MET A 293 -16.60 -0.50 6.86
N GLY A 294 -16.44 0.74 6.43
CA GLY A 294 -17.47 1.56 5.82
C GLY A 294 -17.29 1.62 4.30
N PHE A 295 -18.35 1.37 3.56
CA PHE A 295 -18.39 1.48 2.11
C PHE A 295 -19.77 2.00 1.67
N SER A 296 -19.80 2.95 0.74
CA SER A 296 -21.05 3.39 0.10
C SER A 296 -20.80 3.88 -1.31
N TYR A 297 -21.77 3.67 -2.19
CA TYR A 297 -21.81 4.37 -3.48
C TYR A 297 -22.29 5.82 -3.29
N ALA A 298 -21.80 6.69 -4.16
CA ALA A 298 -22.22 8.08 -4.24
C ALA A 298 -23.43 8.23 -5.16
#